data_365d4f3aa4cbf95f5c81112d96aaaaf3
#
_entry.id   365d4f3aa4cbf95f5c81112d96aaaaf3
#
_cell.length_a   1.000
_cell.length_b   1.000
_cell.length_c   1.000
_cell.angle_alpha   90.00
_cell.angle_beta   90.00
_cell.angle_gamma   90.00
#
_symmetry.space_group_name_H-M   'P 1'
#
loop_
_entity.id
_entity.type
_entity.pdbx_description
1 polymer ?
#
loop_
_entity_poly.entity_id
_entity_poly.type
_entity_poly.pdbx_seq_one_letter_code
_entity_poly.pdbx_strand_id
1 'polypeptide(L)'
;MEPFDIVINNAGVQNEEDIDVNLKGTIGITEKYGIRPGIRSVLMIGSASGHNGSEFPEYVASKGGVLSYTKNVALRIANYGATCNSLDFGGVLTDLNLPVIEDKALWNQIMEQTPLKRWMTVEEAADWAYFITVTNHFCTGQNILIDGLEAGNAHFVWPEEPTV
;
A
#
# COMPACT_ATOMS: atom_id res chain seq x y z
N MET A 1 -8.33 12.92 26.70
CA MET A 1 -7.85 11.85 25.77
C MET A 1 -6.40 12.16 25.54
N GLU A 2 -5.49 11.28 25.89
CA GLU A 2 -4.08 11.48 25.57
C GLU A 2 -3.93 11.58 24.04
N PRO A 3 -3.07 12.48 23.55
CA PRO A 3 -2.88 12.62 22.12
C PRO A 3 -2.18 11.35 21.57
N PHE A 4 -2.82 10.69 20.62
CA PHE A 4 -2.18 9.60 19.89
C PHE A 4 -1.00 10.15 19.07
N ASP A 5 0.00 9.34 18.84
CA ASP A 5 1.25 9.72 18.16
C ASP A 5 1.46 8.98 16.83
N ILE A 6 0.56 8.05 16.49
CA ILE A 6 0.54 7.31 15.23
C ILE A 6 -0.84 7.44 14.59
N VAL A 7 -0.87 7.67 13.28
CA VAL A 7 -2.08 7.63 12.46
C VAL A 7 -1.90 6.58 11.37
N ILE A 8 -2.85 5.65 11.27
CA ILE A 8 -2.88 4.63 10.21
C ILE A 8 -4.14 4.85 9.37
N ASN A 9 -3.96 5.26 8.13
CA ASN A 9 -5.02 5.42 7.15
C ASN A 9 -5.27 4.09 6.44
N ASN A 10 -6.06 3.22 7.08
CA ASN A 10 -6.37 1.89 6.58
C ASN A 10 -7.76 1.79 5.92
N ALA A 11 -8.69 2.68 6.26
CA ALA A 11 -10.02 2.66 5.67
C ALA A 11 -9.94 2.79 4.14
N GLY A 12 -10.62 1.90 3.44
CA GLY A 12 -10.62 1.89 1.98
C GLY A 12 -11.72 0.99 1.43
N VAL A 13 -12.10 1.27 0.20
CA VAL A 13 -13.12 0.54 -0.57
C VAL A 13 -12.58 0.25 -1.97
N GLN A 14 -13.30 -0.61 -2.69
CA GLN A 14 -13.10 -0.86 -4.12
C GLN A 14 -14.48 -0.89 -4.77
N ASN A 15 -15.01 0.31 -5.02
CA ASN A 15 -16.35 0.53 -5.56
C ASN A 15 -16.45 1.95 -6.16
N GLU A 16 -17.66 2.46 -6.39
CA GLU A 16 -17.90 3.80 -6.95
C GLU A 16 -17.52 4.97 -6.02
N GLU A 17 -17.09 4.68 -4.76
CA GLU A 17 -16.68 5.69 -3.78
C GLU A 17 -15.15 5.78 -3.60
N ASP A 18 -14.39 5.15 -4.48
CA ASP A 18 -12.92 5.02 -4.36
C ASP A 18 -12.21 6.36 -4.16
N ILE A 19 -12.56 7.37 -4.94
CA ILE A 19 -11.94 8.70 -4.82
C ILE A 19 -12.32 9.36 -3.50
N ASP A 20 -13.56 9.27 -3.09
CA ASP A 20 -14.05 9.96 -1.90
C ASP A 20 -13.52 9.29 -0.61
N VAL A 21 -13.56 7.98 -0.53
CA VAL A 21 -13.11 7.24 0.65
C VAL A 21 -11.59 7.10 0.67
N ASN A 22 -10.99 6.50 -0.37
CA ASN A 22 -9.57 6.12 -0.35
C ASN A 22 -8.65 7.35 -0.41
N LEU A 23 -9.00 8.38 -1.16
CA LEU A 23 -8.15 9.56 -1.34
C LEU A 23 -8.59 10.74 -0.48
N LYS A 24 -9.81 11.26 -0.68
CA LYS A 24 -10.28 12.44 0.07
C LYS A 24 -10.42 12.13 1.56
N GLY A 25 -10.92 10.94 1.93
CA GLY A 25 -11.00 10.49 3.32
C GLY A 25 -9.63 10.42 3.97
N THR A 26 -8.65 9.80 3.31
CA THR A 26 -7.25 9.75 3.76
C THR A 26 -6.66 11.15 3.96
N ILE A 27 -6.86 12.04 3.00
CA ILE A 27 -6.42 13.44 3.12
C ILE A 27 -7.10 14.10 4.34
N GLY A 28 -8.42 14.01 4.46
CA GLY A 28 -9.18 14.65 5.54
C GLY A 28 -8.75 14.19 6.93
N ILE A 29 -8.55 12.88 7.13
CA ILE A 29 -8.06 12.32 8.40
C ILE A 29 -6.63 12.77 8.68
N THR A 30 -5.75 12.72 7.69
CA THR A 30 -4.35 13.10 7.85
C THR A 30 -4.19 14.59 8.15
N GLU A 31 -4.90 15.46 7.43
CA GLU A 31 -4.87 16.92 7.69
C GLU A 31 -5.35 17.25 9.12
N LYS A 32 -6.36 16.53 9.59
CA LYS A 32 -6.94 16.79 10.92
C LYS A 32 -6.09 16.22 12.05
N TYR A 33 -5.47 15.08 11.86
CA TYR A 33 -4.88 14.30 12.95
C TYR A 33 -3.40 13.97 12.77
N GLY A 34 -2.91 13.90 11.53
CA GLY A 34 -1.55 13.46 11.21
C GLY A 34 -0.52 14.60 11.10
N ILE A 35 -0.97 15.85 10.89
CA ILE A 35 -0.04 16.99 10.69
C ILE A 35 -0.07 17.90 11.92
N ARG A 36 0.68 17.52 12.92
CA ARG A 36 0.76 18.28 14.18
C ARG A 36 2.01 17.94 14.99
N PRO A 37 2.47 18.83 15.89
CA PRO A 37 3.48 18.48 16.87
C PRO A 37 3.09 17.28 17.72
N GLY A 38 4.05 16.41 18.02
CA GLY A 38 3.85 15.18 18.79
C GLY A 38 3.41 13.97 17.98
N ILE A 39 3.10 14.12 16.68
CA ILE A 39 2.99 12.96 15.78
C ILE A 39 4.35 12.31 15.63
N ARG A 40 4.41 10.97 15.58
CA ARG A 40 5.64 10.21 15.35
C ARG A 40 5.61 9.50 13.99
N SER A 41 4.47 8.97 13.60
CA SER A 41 4.35 8.26 12.34
C SER A 41 2.95 8.41 11.73
N VAL A 42 2.92 8.54 10.41
CA VAL A 42 1.71 8.43 9.60
C VAL A 42 1.91 7.30 8.60
N LEU A 43 0.99 6.35 8.58
CA LEU A 43 0.98 5.25 7.64
C LEU A 43 -0.22 5.40 6.70
N MET A 44 0.05 5.27 5.41
CA MET A 44 -0.95 5.16 4.36
C MET A 44 -1.03 3.73 3.87
N ILE A 45 -2.22 3.19 3.69
CA ILE A 45 -2.41 1.91 3.01
C ILE A 45 -2.68 2.19 1.53
N GLY A 46 -1.62 1.98 0.74
CA GLY A 46 -1.63 2.08 -0.71
C GLY A 46 -2.14 0.81 -1.38
N SER A 47 -1.67 0.57 -2.60
CA SER A 47 -1.92 -0.65 -3.36
C SER A 47 -0.84 -0.81 -4.44
N ALA A 48 -0.55 -2.04 -4.84
CA ALA A 48 0.22 -2.35 -6.04
C ALA A 48 -0.37 -1.69 -7.30
N SER A 49 -1.71 -1.56 -7.36
CA SER A 49 -2.43 -0.90 -8.44
C SER A 49 -2.05 0.59 -8.61
N GLY A 50 -1.68 1.26 -7.53
CA GLY A 50 -1.19 2.63 -7.59
C GLY A 50 0.18 2.75 -8.29
N HIS A 51 0.94 1.66 -8.39
CA HIS A 51 2.22 1.59 -9.09
C HIS A 51 2.09 1.16 -10.55
N ASN A 52 1.29 0.14 -10.82
CA ASN A 52 1.24 -0.50 -12.13
C ASN A 52 0.03 -0.08 -12.99
N GLY A 53 -0.94 0.61 -12.41
CA GLY A 53 -2.14 1.06 -13.11
C GLY A 53 -3.15 -0.06 -13.44
N SER A 54 -3.01 -1.23 -12.82
CA SER A 54 -3.96 -2.33 -12.98
C SER A 54 -5.21 -2.13 -12.16
N GLU A 55 -6.29 -2.81 -12.52
CA GLU A 55 -7.60 -2.80 -11.88
C GLU A 55 -8.51 -1.63 -12.33
N PHE A 56 -9.44 -1.22 -11.47
CA PHE A 56 -10.50 -0.26 -11.80
C PHE A 56 -9.99 1.18 -11.83
N PRO A 57 -10.40 2.01 -12.81
CA PRO A 57 -9.81 3.34 -13.03
C PRO A 57 -9.85 4.26 -11.81
N GLU A 58 -10.98 4.33 -11.08
CA GLU A 58 -11.08 5.21 -9.91
C GLU A 58 -10.27 4.69 -8.73
N TYR A 59 -10.25 3.38 -8.53
CA TYR A 59 -9.38 2.74 -7.53
C TYR A 59 -7.92 3.05 -7.79
N VAL A 60 -7.44 2.79 -9.00
CA VAL A 60 -6.07 3.10 -9.43
C VAL A 60 -5.73 4.57 -9.20
N ALA A 61 -6.61 5.48 -9.64
CA ALA A 61 -6.41 6.92 -9.47
C ALA A 61 -6.36 7.30 -7.98
N SER A 62 -7.25 6.72 -7.15
CA SER A 62 -7.26 6.96 -5.71
C SER A 62 -5.97 6.50 -5.04
N LYS A 63 -5.52 5.29 -5.35
CA LYS A 63 -4.29 4.73 -4.76
C LYS A 63 -3.02 5.42 -5.27
N GLY A 64 -2.94 5.77 -6.56
CA GLY A 64 -1.86 6.62 -7.10
C GLY A 64 -1.80 7.99 -6.41
N GLY A 65 -2.96 8.59 -6.13
CA GLY A 65 -3.07 9.82 -5.33
C GLY A 65 -2.51 9.66 -3.92
N VAL A 66 -2.81 8.54 -3.25
CA VAL A 66 -2.28 8.21 -1.91
C VAL A 66 -0.75 8.10 -1.93
N LEU A 67 -0.15 7.47 -2.95
CA LEU A 67 1.31 7.37 -3.08
C LEU A 67 1.98 8.75 -3.18
N SER A 68 1.41 9.64 -3.98
CA SER A 68 1.92 11.01 -4.10
C SER A 68 1.71 11.82 -2.81
N TYR A 69 0.55 11.66 -2.17
CA TYR A 69 0.21 12.35 -0.93
C TYR A 69 1.11 11.91 0.24
N THR A 70 1.52 10.64 0.29
CA THR A 70 2.50 10.15 1.26
C THR A 70 3.76 10.99 1.30
N LYS A 71 4.33 11.32 0.14
CA LYS A 71 5.53 12.18 0.04
C LYS A 71 5.27 13.61 0.49
N ASN A 72 4.10 14.15 0.15
CA ASN A 72 3.70 15.49 0.61
C ASN A 72 3.62 15.56 2.14
N VAL A 73 2.97 14.57 2.76
CA VAL A 73 2.86 14.50 4.22
C VAL A 73 4.23 14.34 4.87
N ALA A 74 5.08 13.46 4.35
CA ALA A 74 6.43 13.23 4.86
C ALA A 74 7.25 14.53 4.93
N LEU A 75 7.20 15.34 3.87
CA LEU A 75 7.88 16.65 3.84
C LEU A 75 7.35 17.61 4.92
N ARG A 76 6.05 17.59 5.17
CA ARG A 76 5.38 18.53 6.09
C ARG A 76 5.57 18.17 7.56
N ILE A 77 5.74 16.88 7.89
CA ILE A 77 5.93 16.44 9.28
C ILE A 77 7.40 16.18 9.65
N ALA A 78 8.32 16.28 8.69
CA ALA A 78 9.74 16.07 8.91
C ALA A 78 10.33 16.98 10.01
N ASN A 79 9.85 18.21 10.11
CA ASN A 79 10.27 19.16 11.15
C ASN A 79 9.82 18.77 12.56
N TYR A 80 8.90 17.82 12.69
CA TYR A 80 8.51 17.22 13.99
C TYR A 80 9.35 15.98 14.34
N GLY A 81 10.29 15.57 13.47
CA GLY A 81 11.02 14.31 13.59
C GLY A 81 10.17 13.08 13.30
N ALA A 82 9.06 13.28 12.60
CA ALA A 82 8.07 12.22 12.29
C ALA A 82 8.29 11.63 10.90
N THR A 83 7.80 10.41 10.69
CA THR A 83 7.86 9.70 9.41
C THR A 83 6.48 9.53 8.78
N CYS A 84 6.41 9.55 7.45
CA CYS A 84 5.22 9.15 6.71
C CYS A 84 5.63 8.24 5.56
N ASN A 85 5.03 7.05 5.49
CA ASN A 85 5.26 6.10 4.41
C ASN A 85 3.95 5.46 3.97
N SER A 86 3.93 4.83 2.81
CA SER A 86 2.85 3.91 2.43
C SER A 86 3.33 2.46 2.38
N LEU A 87 2.43 1.56 2.72
CA LEU A 87 2.54 0.12 2.45
C LEU A 87 1.57 -0.20 1.33
N ASP A 88 2.11 -0.63 0.20
CA ASP A 88 1.37 -0.76 -1.04
C ASP A 88 1.22 -2.25 -1.33
N PHE A 89 0.15 -2.81 -0.77
CA PHE A 89 -0.08 -4.25 -0.83
C PHE A 89 -0.58 -4.70 -2.20
N GLY A 90 -0.14 -5.89 -2.62
CA GLY A 90 -0.81 -6.74 -3.61
C GLY A 90 -1.99 -7.47 -2.97
N GLY A 91 -2.20 -8.73 -3.35
CA GLY A 91 -3.24 -9.54 -2.76
C GLY A 91 -2.99 -9.87 -1.28
N VAL A 92 -4.00 -9.66 -0.44
CA VAL A 92 -4.02 -10.02 0.98
C VAL A 92 -5.23 -10.91 1.26
N LEU A 93 -5.05 -11.96 2.05
CA LEU A 93 -6.11 -12.90 2.43
C LEU A 93 -7.05 -12.24 3.44
N THR A 94 -8.09 -11.60 2.93
CA THR A 94 -9.13 -10.90 3.71
C THR A 94 -10.52 -11.33 3.28
N ASP A 95 -11.52 -11.04 4.12
CA ASP A 95 -12.92 -11.31 3.79
C ASP A 95 -13.38 -10.59 2.52
N LEU A 96 -12.84 -9.41 2.23
CA LEU A 96 -13.11 -8.66 1.00
C LEU A 96 -12.74 -9.46 -0.26
N ASN A 97 -11.71 -10.29 -0.16
CA ASN A 97 -11.15 -11.06 -1.27
C ASN A 97 -11.71 -12.50 -1.35
N LEU A 98 -12.64 -12.89 -0.47
CA LEU A 98 -13.25 -14.24 -0.50
C LEU A 98 -13.79 -14.62 -1.89
N PRO A 99 -14.51 -13.78 -2.64
CA PRO A 99 -15.00 -14.15 -3.97
C PRO A 99 -13.90 -14.58 -4.96
N VAL A 100 -12.70 -14.01 -4.81
CA VAL A 100 -11.52 -14.37 -5.62
C VAL A 100 -10.87 -15.65 -5.11
N ILE A 101 -10.74 -15.77 -3.79
CA ILE A 101 -10.06 -16.91 -3.12
C ILE A 101 -10.86 -18.21 -3.32
N GLU A 102 -12.19 -18.13 -3.31
CA GLU A 102 -13.09 -19.29 -3.46
C GLU A 102 -13.25 -19.72 -4.92
N ASP A 103 -13.03 -18.84 -5.89
CA ASP A 103 -13.01 -19.20 -7.31
C ASP A 103 -11.65 -19.82 -7.68
N LYS A 104 -11.61 -21.16 -7.73
CA LYS A 104 -10.38 -21.90 -8.01
C LYS A 104 -9.75 -21.58 -9.37
N ALA A 105 -10.56 -21.29 -10.38
CA ALA A 105 -10.05 -20.99 -11.72
C ALA A 105 -9.38 -19.63 -11.74
N LEU A 106 -10.03 -18.62 -11.16
CA LEU A 106 -9.50 -17.28 -11.01
C LEU A 106 -8.26 -17.26 -10.11
N TRP A 107 -8.34 -17.94 -8.96
CA TRP A 107 -7.21 -18.08 -8.04
C TRP A 107 -5.96 -18.65 -8.70
N ASN A 108 -6.11 -19.73 -9.49
CA ASN A 108 -4.98 -20.33 -10.20
C ASN A 108 -4.35 -19.36 -11.20
N GLN A 109 -5.17 -18.60 -11.95
CA GLN A 109 -4.66 -17.59 -12.90
C GLN A 109 -3.87 -16.49 -12.18
N ILE A 110 -4.36 -16.03 -11.04
CA ILE A 110 -3.64 -15.03 -10.22
C ILE A 110 -2.33 -15.60 -9.69
N MET A 111 -2.35 -16.85 -9.20
CA MET A 111 -1.14 -17.51 -8.69
C MET A 111 -0.10 -17.76 -9.79
N GLU A 112 -0.50 -17.94 -11.03
CA GLU A 112 0.44 -18.01 -12.17
C GLU A 112 1.20 -16.70 -12.34
N GLN A 113 0.56 -15.55 -12.10
CA GLN A 113 1.14 -14.23 -12.22
C GLN A 113 1.91 -13.79 -10.95
N THR A 114 1.63 -14.41 -9.82
CA THR A 114 2.28 -14.09 -8.54
C THR A 114 3.51 -14.97 -8.32
N PRO A 115 4.74 -14.46 -8.43
CA PRO A 115 5.96 -15.28 -8.31
C PRO A 115 6.07 -16.04 -7.00
N LEU A 116 5.65 -15.47 -5.86
CA LEU A 116 5.63 -16.16 -4.56
C LEU A 116 4.54 -17.23 -4.44
N LYS A 117 3.62 -17.33 -5.43
CA LYS A 117 2.55 -18.35 -5.49
C LYS A 117 1.61 -18.36 -4.28
N ARG A 118 1.49 -17.22 -3.62
CA ARG A 118 0.55 -16.99 -2.53
C ARG A 118 0.30 -15.50 -2.33
N TRP A 119 -0.83 -15.19 -1.76
CA TRP A 119 -1.07 -13.86 -1.20
C TRP A 119 -0.56 -13.75 0.24
N MET A 120 -0.40 -12.52 0.69
CA MET A 120 0.00 -12.15 2.03
C MET A 120 -1.11 -12.49 3.04
N THR A 121 -0.73 -12.89 4.27
CA THR A 121 -1.68 -12.98 5.37
C THR A 121 -1.89 -11.63 6.04
N VAL A 122 -2.97 -11.50 6.81
CA VAL A 122 -3.24 -10.26 7.56
C VAL A 122 -2.22 -10.00 8.66
N GLU A 123 -1.65 -11.06 9.24
CA GLU A 123 -0.59 -10.98 10.24
C GLU A 123 0.70 -10.43 9.62
N GLU A 124 1.10 -10.91 8.43
CA GLU A 124 2.25 -10.37 7.70
C GLU A 124 2.06 -8.88 7.36
N ALA A 125 0.85 -8.47 6.96
CA ALA A 125 0.55 -7.06 6.73
C ALA A 125 0.63 -6.22 8.03
N ALA A 126 0.16 -6.77 9.15
CA ALA A 126 0.23 -6.13 10.46
C ALA A 126 1.68 -5.98 10.95
N ASP A 127 2.53 -6.98 10.73
CA ASP A 127 3.96 -6.94 11.07
C ASP A 127 4.67 -5.81 10.31
N TRP A 128 4.37 -5.65 9.03
CA TRP A 128 4.89 -4.53 8.23
C TRP A 128 4.39 -3.18 8.76
N ALA A 129 3.10 -3.08 9.10
CA ALA A 129 2.53 -1.86 9.67
C ALA A 129 3.18 -1.51 11.02
N TYR A 130 3.41 -2.51 11.88
CA TYR A 130 4.11 -2.32 13.14
C TYR A 130 5.56 -1.87 12.91
N PHE A 131 6.29 -2.55 12.05
CA PHE A 131 7.67 -2.18 11.75
C PHE A 131 7.78 -0.73 11.27
N ILE A 132 6.99 -0.34 10.29
CA ILE A 132 7.11 0.99 9.67
C ILE A 132 6.62 2.13 10.57
N THR A 133 5.69 1.85 11.50
CA THR A 133 5.15 2.90 12.40
C THR A 133 5.82 2.96 13.75
N VAL A 134 6.32 1.84 14.27
CA VAL A 134 6.85 1.74 15.65
C VAL A 134 8.36 1.59 15.67
N THR A 135 8.92 0.71 14.83
CA THR A 135 10.36 0.40 14.83
C THR A 135 11.17 1.35 13.94
N ASN A 136 10.61 1.77 12.83
CA ASN A 136 11.26 2.69 11.90
C ASN A 136 11.28 4.13 12.45
N HIS A 137 12.44 4.77 12.37
CA HIS A 137 12.62 6.17 12.80
C HIS A 137 13.32 7.03 11.73
N PHE A 138 13.64 6.49 10.57
CA PHE A 138 14.42 7.20 9.56
C PHE A 138 13.85 7.11 8.14
N CYS A 139 13.31 5.95 7.75
CA CYS A 139 12.65 5.78 6.46
C CYS A 139 11.39 6.64 6.43
N THR A 140 11.32 7.60 5.49
CA THR A 140 10.17 8.48 5.32
C THR A 140 9.98 8.88 3.86
N GLY A 141 8.75 9.15 3.45
CA GLY A 141 8.39 9.50 2.07
C GLY A 141 8.48 8.33 1.10
N GLN A 142 8.54 7.09 1.58
CA GLN A 142 8.65 5.92 0.74
C GLN A 142 7.29 5.26 0.49
N ASN A 143 7.14 4.76 -0.72
CA ASN A 143 6.04 3.90 -1.14
C ASN A 143 6.60 2.49 -1.24
N ILE A 144 6.23 1.63 -0.30
CA ILE A 144 6.83 0.29 -0.13
C ILE A 144 5.91 -0.75 -0.72
N LEU A 145 6.26 -1.25 -1.89
CA LEU A 145 5.51 -2.28 -2.60
C LEU A 145 5.73 -3.65 -1.97
N ILE A 146 4.65 -4.31 -1.57
CA ILE A 146 4.65 -5.61 -0.89
C ILE A 146 3.59 -6.50 -1.54
N ASP A 147 3.95 -7.17 -2.62
CA ASP A 147 3.01 -7.83 -3.53
C ASP A 147 3.44 -9.23 -3.99
N GLY A 148 4.49 -9.80 -3.39
CA GLY A 148 5.02 -11.07 -3.84
C GLY A 148 5.62 -11.04 -5.25
N LEU A 149 6.03 -9.84 -5.70
CA LEU A 149 6.58 -9.52 -7.02
C LEU A 149 5.53 -9.55 -8.16
N GLU A 150 4.25 -9.49 -7.85
CA GLU A 150 3.17 -9.54 -8.86
C GLU A 150 3.25 -8.33 -9.82
N ALA A 151 3.32 -7.11 -9.30
CA ALA A 151 3.42 -5.89 -10.12
C ALA A 151 4.79 -5.72 -10.80
N GLY A 152 5.82 -6.32 -10.25
CA GLY A 152 7.19 -6.26 -10.78
C GLY A 152 7.58 -7.42 -11.68
N ASN A 153 6.65 -8.33 -12.00
CA ASN A 153 6.92 -9.51 -12.81
C ASN A 153 7.08 -9.15 -14.30
N ALA A 154 8.25 -8.65 -14.65
CA ALA A 154 8.62 -8.39 -16.02
C ALA A 154 9.41 -9.56 -16.60
N HIS A 155 9.01 -10.06 -17.77
CA HIS A 155 9.82 -11.03 -18.50
C HIS A 155 11.08 -10.37 -19.01
N PHE A 156 12.21 -10.70 -18.39
CA PHE A 156 13.51 -10.26 -18.89
C PHE A 156 13.90 -11.12 -20.11
N VAL A 157 14.01 -10.47 -21.25
CA VAL A 157 14.43 -11.12 -22.49
C VAL A 157 15.92 -10.90 -22.65
N TRP A 158 16.68 -11.96 -22.66
CA TRP A 158 18.12 -11.96 -22.92
C TRP A 158 18.41 -12.76 -24.19
N PRO A 159 19.34 -12.34 -25.05
CA PRO A 159 19.77 -13.16 -26.18
C PRO A 159 20.32 -14.50 -25.66
N GLU A 160 19.86 -15.59 -26.23
CA GLU A 160 20.48 -16.88 -25.97
C GLU A 160 21.96 -16.78 -26.35
N GLU A 161 22.86 -17.18 -25.45
CA GLU A 161 24.28 -17.22 -25.78
C GLU A 161 24.45 -18.13 -27.01
N PRO A 162 25.25 -17.72 -28.02
CA PRO A 162 25.51 -18.60 -29.13
C PRO A 162 26.11 -19.89 -28.60
N THR A 163 25.45 -20.98 -28.86
CA THR A 163 25.97 -22.31 -28.57
C THR A 163 27.30 -22.46 -29.33
N VAL A 164 28.39 -22.44 -28.55
CA VAL A 164 29.77 -22.66 -29.05
C VAL A 164 29.92 -24.13 -29.41
#